data_2596e7e026136f9d2c204d327e5289bf
#
_entry.id   2596e7e026136f9d2c204d327e5289bf
#
_cell.length_a   1.000
_cell.length_b   1.000
_cell.length_c   1.000
_cell.angle_alpha   90.00
_cell.angle_beta   90.00
_cell.angle_gamma   90.00
#
_symmetry.space_group_name_H-M   'P 1'
#
loop_
_entity.id
_entity.type
_entity.pdbx_description
1 polymer ?
#
loop_
_entity_poly.entity_id
_entity_poly.type
_entity_poly.pdbx_seq_one_letter_code
_entity_poly.pdbx_strand_id
1 'polypeptide(L)'
;MLKNQVKIGNWTYKINPSIKKYALRDAGFTQTTHGEFRYTHPLYLDSPYDTIGFVKIDVNESLTQLDILTVGNDKMTKINLFKNKKLQPVVDLLKFNLDDLVEREIISEVK
;
A
#
# COMPACT_ATOMS: atom_id res chain seq x y z
N MET A 1 10.65 6.10 -4.34
CA MET A 1 11.38 6.91 -3.35
C MET A 1 10.51 7.13 -2.12
N LEU A 2 11.08 6.92 -0.94
CA LEU A 2 10.34 7.04 0.31
C LEU A 2 10.11 8.49 0.68
N LYS A 3 8.96 8.78 1.28
CA LYS A 3 8.51 10.14 1.57
C LYS A 3 7.87 10.19 2.97
N ASN A 4 7.73 11.41 3.50
CA ASN A 4 7.02 11.62 4.75
C ASN A 4 5.51 11.45 4.60
N GLN A 5 4.98 11.82 3.43
CA GLN A 5 3.57 11.64 3.08
C GLN A 5 3.48 11.18 1.63
N VAL A 6 2.48 10.35 1.34
CA VAL A 6 2.24 9.83 0.00
C VAL A 6 0.78 10.07 -0.36
N LYS A 7 0.56 10.66 -1.53
CA LYS A 7 -0.78 10.84 -2.08
C LYS A 7 -1.05 9.72 -3.09
N ILE A 8 -2.16 9.03 -2.89
CA ILE A 8 -2.63 8.02 -3.84
C ILE A 8 -4.10 8.30 -4.14
N GLY A 9 -4.39 8.65 -5.40
CA GLY A 9 -5.71 9.12 -5.77
C GLY A 9 -6.05 10.40 -5.01
N ASN A 10 -7.17 10.37 -4.30
CA ASN A 10 -7.63 11.50 -3.49
C ASN A 10 -7.24 11.36 -2.02
N TRP A 11 -6.47 10.35 -1.66
CA TRP A 11 -6.10 10.05 -0.29
C TRP A 11 -4.63 10.35 -0.04
N THR A 12 -4.31 10.82 1.16
CA THR A 12 -2.93 11.08 1.59
C THR A 12 -2.66 10.29 2.85
N TYR A 13 -1.51 9.63 2.89
CA TYR A 13 -1.11 8.77 4.01
C TYR A 13 0.26 9.15 4.51
N LYS A 14 0.49 8.91 5.78
CA LYS A 14 1.80 9.07 6.43
C LYS A 14 2.01 7.88 7.37
N ILE A 15 3.23 7.71 7.86
CA ILE A 15 3.52 6.72 8.89
C ILE A 15 2.75 7.08 10.15
N ASN A 16 2.12 6.10 10.77
CA ASN A 16 1.48 6.28 12.06
C ASN A 16 2.56 6.46 13.13
N PRO A 17 2.47 7.49 13.98
CA PRO A 17 3.47 7.71 15.04
C PRO A 17 3.60 6.53 16.01
N SER A 18 2.57 5.69 16.11
CA SER A 18 2.56 4.53 17.01
C SER A 18 3.03 3.24 16.32
N ILE A 19 3.56 3.34 15.10
CA ILE A 19 3.97 2.16 14.33
C ILE A 19 4.98 1.29 15.09
N LYS A 20 4.80 -0.04 14.99
CA LYS A 20 5.67 -1.02 15.62
C LYS A 20 6.15 -2.02 14.56
N LYS A 21 7.39 -2.50 14.70
CA LYS A 21 7.93 -3.49 13.75
C LYS A 21 7.12 -4.78 13.71
N TYR A 22 6.65 -5.25 14.86
CA TYR A 22 5.88 -6.49 14.89
C TYR A 22 4.53 -6.33 14.16
N ALA A 23 3.96 -5.13 14.17
CA ALA A 23 2.70 -4.88 13.46
C ALA A 23 2.89 -5.00 11.94
N LEU A 24 4.05 -4.59 11.43
CA LEU A 24 4.37 -4.75 10.02
C LEU A 24 4.41 -6.22 9.63
N ARG A 25 5.07 -7.05 10.42
CA ARG A 25 5.15 -8.49 10.16
C ARG A 25 3.78 -9.15 10.25
N ASP A 26 2.98 -8.76 11.24
CA ASP A 26 1.63 -9.30 11.42
C ASP A 26 0.72 -8.94 10.25
N ALA A 27 0.95 -7.79 9.61
CA ALA A 27 0.18 -7.35 8.46
C ALA A 27 0.63 -8.00 7.14
N GLY A 28 1.79 -8.67 7.13
CA GLY A 28 2.29 -9.33 5.93
C GLY A 28 3.47 -8.63 5.26
N PHE A 29 4.04 -7.62 5.91
CA PHE A 29 5.28 -7.01 5.41
C PHE A 29 6.46 -7.96 5.59
N THR A 30 7.38 -7.94 4.63
CA THR A 30 8.65 -8.66 4.72
C THR A 30 9.78 -7.66 4.75
N GLN A 31 10.84 -7.98 5.48
CA GLN A 31 12.01 -7.11 5.54
C GLN A 31 13.00 -7.51 4.43
N THR A 32 13.44 -6.53 3.65
CA THR A 32 14.40 -6.76 2.58
C THR A 32 15.82 -6.85 3.15
N THR A 33 16.77 -7.27 2.30
CA THR A 33 18.19 -7.36 2.71
C THR A 33 18.77 -6.00 3.09
N HIS A 34 18.16 -4.90 2.63
CA HIS A 34 18.60 -3.55 2.98
C HIS A 34 17.91 -2.98 4.21
N GLY A 35 17.07 -3.80 4.87
CA GLY A 35 16.38 -3.38 6.08
C GLY A 35 15.01 -2.75 5.89
N GLU A 36 14.65 -2.41 4.66
CA GLU A 36 13.33 -1.85 4.38
C GLU A 36 12.24 -2.90 4.50
N PHE A 37 11.04 -2.48 4.85
CA PHE A 37 9.87 -3.36 4.92
C PHE A 37 9.05 -3.18 3.66
N ARG A 38 8.60 -4.28 3.07
CA ARG A 38 7.82 -4.27 1.83
C ARG A 38 6.57 -5.10 1.98
N TYR A 39 5.46 -4.55 1.47
CA TYR A 39 4.17 -5.20 1.44
C TYR A 39 3.65 -5.18 0.02
N THR A 40 3.13 -6.31 -0.44
CA THR A 40 2.54 -6.42 -1.77
C THR A 40 1.23 -7.18 -1.63
N HIS A 41 0.14 -6.62 -2.15
CA HIS A 41 -1.17 -7.26 -2.10
C HIS A 41 -1.81 -7.22 -3.47
N PRO A 42 -2.34 -8.35 -3.97
CA PRO A 42 -2.98 -8.37 -5.29
C PRO A 42 -4.25 -7.53 -5.32
N LEU A 43 -4.46 -6.87 -6.45
CA LEU A 43 -5.68 -6.12 -6.74
C LEU A 43 -6.41 -6.84 -7.87
N TYR A 44 -7.69 -7.14 -7.68
CA TYR A 44 -8.47 -7.92 -8.63
C TYR A 44 -9.86 -7.31 -8.79
N LEU A 45 -10.51 -7.61 -9.92
CA LEU A 45 -11.81 -7.05 -10.23
C LEU A 45 -12.95 -7.94 -9.72
N ASP A 46 -13.02 -9.19 -10.19
CA ASP A 46 -14.11 -10.09 -9.85
C ASP A 46 -13.68 -11.29 -9.01
N SER A 47 -12.44 -11.70 -9.15
CA SER A 47 -11.93 -12.92 -8.54
C SER A 47 -10.46 -12.75 -8.17
N PRO A 48 -10.00 -13.35 -7.05
CA PRO A 48 -8.57 -13.34 -6.70
C PRO A 48 -7.67 -13.94 -7.78
N TYR A 49 -8.23 -14.72 -8.69
CA TYR A 49 -7.48 -15.30 -9.80
C TYR A 49 -7.35 -14.34 -10.99
N ASP A 50 -8.06 -13.23 -10.95
CA ASP A 50 -8.16 -12.26 -12.06
C ASP A 50 -7.42 -10.98 -11.69
N THR A 51 -6.15 -11.13 -11.35
CA THR A 51 -5.33 -10.04 -10.82
C THR A 51 -5.06 -9.00 -11.90
N ILE A 52 -5.38 -7.74 -11.59
CA ILE A 52 -5.11 -6.59 -12.46
C ILE A 52 -3.74 -6.00 -12.16
N GLY A 53 -3.31 -6.09 -10.91
CA GLY A 53 -2.05 -5.54 -10.47
C GLY A 53 -1.90 -5.72 -8.98
N PHE A 54 -1.04 -4.91 -8.38
CA PHE A 54 -0.72 -5.00 -6.96
C PHE A 54 -0.61 -3.62 -6.34
N VAL A 55 -0.98 -3.50 -5.06
CA VAL A 55 -0.56 -2.37 -4.25
C VAL A 55 0.77 -2.75 -3.63
N LYS A 56 1.72 -1.83 -3.68
CA LYS A 56 3.08 -2.05 -3.17
C LYS A 56 3.39 -0.94 -2.17
N ILE A 57 3.72 -1.31 -0.96
CA ILE A 57 4.00 -0.35 0.12
C ILE A 57 5.40 -0.64 0.66
N ASP A 58 6.23 0.38 0.69
CA ASP A 58 7.57 0.31 1.26
C ASP A 58 7.66 1.22 2.47
N VAL A 59 8.32 0.76 3.52
CA VAL A 59 8.58 1.52 4.74
C VAL A 59 10.07 1.38 5.06
N ASN A 60 10.74 2.49 5.38
CA ASN A 60 12.16 2.45 5.71
C ASN A 60 12.41 1.76 7.06
N GLU A 61 13.63 1.35 7.29
CA GLU A 61 14.00 0.63 8.51
C GLU A 61 13.71 1.44 9.77
N SER A 62 13.86 2.76 9.71
CA SER A 62 13.60 3.66 10.83
C SER A 62 12.10 3.89 11.11
N LEU A 63 11.22 3.40 10.23
CA LEU A 63 9.77 3.56 10.34
C LEU A 63 9.34 5.04 10.32
N THR A 64 10.01 5.84 9.49
CA THR A 64 9.75 7.28 9.41
C THR A 64 9.24 7.73 8.04
N GLN A 65 9.45 6.92 7.02
CA GLN A 65 9.06 7.25 5.64
C GLN A 65 8.42 6.05 4.96
N LEU A 66 7.59 6.33 3.97
CA LEU A 66 6.89 5.27 3.23
C LEU A 66 6.74 5.65 1.76
N ASP A 67 6.36 4.67 0.96
CA ASP A 67 5.85 4.89 -0.39
C ASP A 67 4.71 3.91 -0.64
N ILE A 68 3.71 4.34 -1.39
CA ILE A 68 2.56 3.52 -1.77
C ILE A 68 2.37 3.65 -3.28
N LEU A 69 2.44 2.53 -3.98
CA LEU A 69 2.30 2.49 -5.43
C LEU A 69 1.27 1.44 -5.84
N THR A 70 0.58 1.70 -6.95
CA THR A 70 -0.18 0.65 -7.64
C THR A 70 0.58 0.31 -8.90
N VAL A 71 0.85 -0.98 -9.08
CA VAL A 71 1.66 -1.48 -10.18
C VAL A 71 0.92 -2.60 -10.90
N GLY A 72 1.31 -2.85 -12.17
CA GLY A 72 0.74 -3.93 -12.95
C GLY A 72 1.21 -5.30 -12.49
N ASN A 73 0.85 -6.34 -13.27
CA ASN A 73 1.19 -7.72 -12.92
C ASN A 73 2.69 -7.99 -12.96
N ASP A 74 3.47 -7.13 -13.62
CA ASP A 74 4.93 -7.22 -13.61
C ASP A 74 5.53 -6.72 -12.29
N LYS A 75 4.70 -6.14 -11.41
CA LYS A 75 5.09 -5.57 -10.13
C LYS A 75 6.08 -4.40 -10.25
N MET A 76 6.18 -3.81 -11.41
CA MET A 76 7.12 -2.72 -11.70
C MET A 76 6.47 -1.52 -12.36
N THR A 77 5.63 -1.74 -13.36
CA THR A 77 5.00 -0.65 -14.11
C THR A 77 3.88 -0.01 -13.31
N LYS A 78 3.98 1.29 -13.04
CA LYS A 78 2.93 2.01 -12.33
C LYS A 78 1.65 2.05 -13.15
N ILE A 79 0.52 1.84 -12.50
CA ILE A 79 -0.80 1.93 -13.11
C ILE A 79 -1.64 2.93 -12.34
N ASN A 80 -2.60 3.55 -13.04
CA ASN A 80 -3.52 4.51 -12.43
C ASN A 80 -4.93 3.93 -12.48
N LEU A 81 -5.42 3.49 -11.31
CA LEU A 81 -6.74 2.88 -11.19
C LEU A 81 -7.87 3.91 -11.21
N PHE A 82 -7.57 5.18 -10.94
CA PHE A 82 -8.58 6.21 -10.71
C PHE A 82 -9.13 6.82 -11.98
N LYS A 83 -8.46 6.61 -13.12
CA LYS A 83 -8.89 7.18 -14.40
C LYS A 83 -9.97 6.38 -15.11
N ASN A 84 -10.19 5.13 -14.71
CA ASN A 84 -11.13 4.24 -15.39
C ASN A 84 -12.26 3.85 -14.41
N LYS A 85 -13.47 4.28 -14.72
CA LYS A 85 -14.64 3.99 -13.87
C LYS A 85 -14.93 2.49 -13.73
N LYS A 86 -14.55 1.69 -14.72
CA LYS A 86 -14.72 0.24 -14.66
C LYS A 86 -13.86 -0.40 -13.58
N LEU A 87 -12.81 0.30 -13.12
CA LEU A 87 -11.93 -0.19 -12.07
C LEU A 87 -12.34 0.28 -10.68
N GLN A 88 -13.53 0.88 -10.52
CA GLN A 88 -13.99 1.33 -9.21
C GLN A 88 -13.96 0.21 -8.16
N PRO A 89 -14.39 -1.04 -8.47
CA PRO A 89 -14.27 -2.12 -7.47
C PRO A 89 -12.84 -2.39 -7.04
N VAL A 90 -11.86 -2.19 -7.93
CA VAL A 90 -10.44 -2.34 -7.60
C VAL A 90 -9.98 -1.22 -6.68
N VAL A 91 -10.45 0.01 -6.95
CA VAL A 91 -10.17 1.16 -6.08
C VAL A 91 -10.76 0.92 -4.69
N ASP A 92 -11.96 0.36 -4.61
CA ASP A 92 -12.59 0.05 -3.34
C ASP A 92 -11.78 -1.00 -2.55
N LEU A 93 -11.26 -2.01 -3.24
CA LEU A 93 -10.40 -3.02 -2.63
C LEU A 93 -9.10 -2.40 -2.12
N LEU A 94 -8.51 -1.50 -2.90
CA LEU A 94 -7.31 -0.76 -2.49
C LEU A 94 -7.58 0.03 -1.21
N LYS A 95 -8.70 0.75 -1.18
CA LYS A 95 -9.08 1.54 0.00
C LYS A 95 -9.29 0.64 1.21
N PHE A 96 -9.92 -0.51 1.02
CA PHE A 96 -10.12 -1.49 2.09
C PHE A 96 -8.77 -1.94 2.68
N ASN A 97 -7.80 -2.24 1.81
CA ASN A 97 -6.48 -2.66 2.27
C ASN A 97 -5.76 -1.55 3.03
N LEU A 98 -5.86 -0.31 2.54
CA LEU A 98 -5.22 0.82 3.21
C LEU A 98 -5.90 1.12 4.56
N ASP A 99 -7.23 1.01 4.62
CA ASP A 99 -7.96 1.20 5.87
C ASP A 99 -7.59 0.14 6.92
N ASP A 100 -7.36 -1.10 6.48
CA ASP A 100 -6.89 -2.16 7.38
C ASP A 100 -5.53 -1.80 8.01
N LEU A 101 -4.63 -1.26 7.20
CA LEU A 101 -3.32 -0.83 7.70
C LEU A 101 -3.44 0.39 8.63
N VAL A 102 -4.41 1.25 8.40
CA VAL A 102 -4.72 2.36 9.31
C VAL A 102 -5.19 1.81 10.66
N GLU A 103 -6.09 0.84 10.65
CA GLU A 103 -6.58 0.20 11.88
C GLU A 103 -5.46 -0.50 12.65
N ARG A 104 -4.49 -1.05 11.96
CA ARG A 104 -3.34 -1.71 12.57
C ARG A 104 -2.29 -0.71 13.07
N GLU A 105 -2.56 0.58 12.96
CA GLU A 105 -1.67 1.66 13.39
C GLU A 105 -0.30 1.62 12.67
N ILE A 106 -0.30 1.21 11.40
CA ILE A 106 0.89 1.22 10.57
C ILE A 106 0.99 2.54 9.82
N ILE A 107 -0.12 2.98 9.24
CA ILE A 107 -0.21 4.27 8.53
C ILE A 107 -1.37 5.07 9.09
N SER A 108 -1.38 6.36 8.81
CA SER A 108 -2.48 7.26 9.15
C SER A 108 -2.93 8.00 7.92
N GLU A 109 -4.23 8.14 7.76
CA GLU A 109 -4.77 8.97 6.67
C GLU A 109 -4.75 10.43 7.11
N VAL A 110 -4.19 11.28 6.24
CA VAL A 110 -4.10 12.73 6.47
C VAL A 110 -5.35 13.37 5.87
N LYS A 111 -6.11 14.05 6.68
CA LYS A 111 -7.36 14.70 6.25
C LYS A 111 -7.27 16.21 6.28
#